data_ad6fc91eeff2a9fa091510ce2082e8de
#
_entry.id   ad6fc91eeff2a9fa091510ce2082e8de
#
_cell.length_a   1.000
_cell.length_b   1.000
_cell.length_c   1.000
_cell.angle_alpha   90.00
_cell.angle_beta   90.00
_cell.angle_gamma   90.00
#
_symmetry.space_group_name_H-M   'P 1'
#
loop_
_entity.id
_entity.type
_entity.pdbx_description
1 polymer ?
#
loop_
_entity_poly.entity_id
_entity_poly.type
_entity_poly.pdbx_seq_one_letter_code
_entity_poly.pdbx_strand_id
1 'polypeptide(L)'
;MSDNTFSYDVIIIGSGAAGLGLALSLPSHIQIAILSKLNMSEGSTYYAQGGISAVLDDADSLESHRIDTTKAGAGLCHDDIVELVVSNGKASIDWLMANNVEFSTRKNERSNNELHLTKEGGHSYRRVVHANDSTGKAVQVALNEQVLNRANIKIFEHHNVIDLVTRKDEKTGKKRVTGCYVLDTKKDAVFSMKSPCVTLATGGASKVYLYTSNPDVSTGDGIAMAWRAGCRVANMEFMQFHPTCLFHPEAKSFLISEAVRGEGGLLLLPDGTRFMPNFDKRAELAPRDIVARAIDHEMKRLGIPSVFLDISHRTAKFTKSHFPMLYERCLDFGFDMTKEPLPVVPAAHYTCGGVITDRNGLTDINGLYAIGETAFTGLHGANRMASNSILECLVFAKQASIDITQYLKSAKPPSQIKAWDNSKVINSDEAIVVSHNWAELRQFMWDYVGIVRTTKRLQRAKHRITLLKQEIDDYYMNFHVTSDFLELRNLVTTAELIIDSALLRKESRGLHYTLDYPNLNNKLFKKDTVLDPSR
;
A
#
# COMPACT_ATOMS: atom_id res chain seq x y z
N MET A 1 2.52 -39.94 -2.26
CA MET A 1 2.09 -38.58 -1.94
C MET A 1 1.36 -38.04 -3.16
N SER A 2 0.06 -37.78 -3.07
CA SER A 2 -0.73 -37.27 -4.19
C SER A 2 -0.17 -35.88 -4.52
N ASP A 3 0.19 -35.68 -5.80
CA ASP A 3 0.65 -34.39 -6.36
C ASP A 3 -0.49 -33.38 -6.23
N ASN A 4 -0.59 -32.67 -5.11
CA ASN A 4 -1.59 -31.64 -4.86
C ASN A 4 -1.22 -30.38 -5.68
N THR A 5 -1.33 -30.49 -7.01
CA THR A 5 -1.10 -29.37 -7.90
C THR A 5 -2.43 -28.86 -8.45
N PHE A 6 -2.80 -27.65 -8.06
CA PHE A 6 -3.97 -26.96 -8.61
C PHE A 6 -3.59 -26.19 -9.88
N SER A 7 -4.53 -26.05 -10.82
CA SER A 7 -4.31 -25.32 -12.08
C SER A 7 -5.45 -24.34 -12.32
N TYR A 8 -5.12 -23.10 -12.64
CA TYR A 8 -6.03 -22.01 -12.98
C TYR A 8 -5.51 -21.24 -14.18
N ASP A 9 -6.41 -20.56 -14.89
CA ASP A 9 -6.01 -19.66 -15.97
C ASP A 9 -5.32 -18.41 -15.42
N VAL A 10 -5.82 -17.89 -14.30
CA VAL A 10 -5.25 -16.71 -13.61
C VAL A 10 -5.17 -16.98 -12.11
N ILE A 11 -4.02 -16.67 -11.50
CA ILE A 11 -3.85 -16.60 -10.06
C ILE A 11 -3.71 -15.12 -9.67
N ILE A 12 -4.55 -14.65 -8.76
CA ILE A 12 -4.50 -13.30 -8.20
C ILE A 12 -4.04 -13.42 -6.74
N ILE A 13 -2.93 -12.77 -6.41
CA ILE A 13 -2.36 -12.76 -5.06
C ILE A 13 -2.73 -11.45 -4.39
N GLY A 14 -3.70 -11.49 -3.48
CA GLY A 14 -4.27 -10.35 -2.77
C GLY A 14 -5.75 -10.13 -3.06
N SER A 15 -6.53 -9.88 -2.01
CA SER A 15 -7.99 -9.75 -1.99
C SER A 15 -8.47 -8.31 -1.72
N GLY A 16 -7.61 -7.29 -1.95
CA GLY A 16 -7.99 -5.88 -1.88
C GLY A 16 -8.70 -5.40 -3.15
N ALA A 17 -9.02 -4.09 -3.23
CA ALA A 17 -9.74 -3.48 -4.36
C ALA A 17 -9.14 -3.81 -5.72
N ALA A 18 -7.80 -3.86 -5.84
CA ALA A 18 -7.12 -4.21 -7.10
C ALA A 18 -7.38 -5.66 -7.50
N GLY A 19 -7.19 -6.62 -6.58
CA GLY A 19 -7.38 -8.04 -6.86
C GLY A 19 -8.84 -8.41 -7.16
N LEU A 20 -9.78 -7.91 -6.35
CA LEU A 20 -11.21 -8.13 -6.56
C LEU A 20 -11.71 -7.43 -7.84
N GLY A 21 -11.24 -6.21 -8.08
CA GLY A 21 -11.54 -5.46 -9.29
C GLY A 21 -11.09 -6.21 -10.56
N LEU A 22 -9.89 -6.79 -10.53
CA LEU A 22 -9.41 -7.63 -11.63
C LEU A 22 -10.26 -8.89 -11.81
N ALA A 23 -10.52 -9.63 -10.72
CA ALA A 23 -11.29 -10.88 -10.77
C ALA A 23 -12.68 -10.66 -11.37
N LEU A 24 -13.37 -9.56 -11.00
CA LEU A 24 -14.69 -9.21 -11.50
C LEU A 24 -14.67 -8.65 -12.92
N SER A 25 -13.55 -8.08 -13.36
CA SER A 25 -13.39 -7.53 -14.72
C SER A 25 -13.01 -8.58 -15.76
N LEU A 26 -12.51 -9.74 -15.35
CA LEU A 26 -12.19 -10.85 -16.24
C LEU A 26 -13.45 -11.57 -16.73
N PRO A 27 -13.47 -12.10 -17.98
CA PRO A 27 -14.57 -12.89 -18.52
C PRO A 27 -14.89 -14.13 -17.67
N SER A 28 -16.17 -14.52 -17.60
CA SER A 28 -16.65 -15.62 -16.76
C SER A 28 -16.18 -17.02 -17.16
N HIS A 29 -15.62 -17.19 -18.37
CA HIS A 29 -15.05 -18.48 -18.80
C HIS A 29 -13.62 -18.70 -18.29
N ILE A 30 -12.94 -17.67 -17.77
CA ILE A 30 -11.59 -17.75 -17.23
C ILE A 30 -11.67 -18.27 -15.78
N GLN A 31 -10.93 -19.34 -15.47
CA GLN A 31 -10.87 -19.93 -14.12
C GLN A 31 -9.85 -19.17 -13.28
N ILE A 32 -10.30 -18.59 -12.16
CA ILE A 32 -9.52 -17.68 -11.34
C ILE A 32 -9.34 -18.26 -9.93
N ALA A 33 -8.11 -18.22 -9.43
CA ALA A 33 -7.81 -18.39 -8.00
C ALA A 33 -7.45 -17.03 -7.38
N ILE A 34 -8.11 -16.68 -6.27
CA ILE A 34 -7.72 -15.55 -5.42
C ILE A 34 -7.07 -16.11 -4.16
N LEU A 35 -5.83 -15.70 -3.88
CA LEU A 35 -5.08 -16.09 -2.70
C LEU A 35 -5.07 -14.93 -1.71
N SER A 36 -5.57 -15.16 -0.50
CA SER A 36 -5.53 -14.19 0.61
C SER A 36 -4.76 -14.78 1.80
N LYS A 37 -3.81 -14.02 2.31
CA LYS A 37 -2.96 -14.41 3.43
C LYS A 37 -3.76 -14.61 4.74
N LEU A 38 -4.78 -13.78 4.95
CA LEU A 38 -5.79 -13.90 6.01
C LEU A 38 -7.20 -13.97 5.40
N ASN A 39 -8.21 -13.54 6.14
CA ASN A 39 -9.57 -13.39 5.60
C ASN A 39 -9.60 -12.32 4.49
N MET A 40 -10.52 -12.44 3.54
CA MET A 40 -10.63 -11.52 2.39
C MET A 40 -10.72 -10.04 2.77
N SER A 41 -11.33 -9.74 3.91
CA SER A 41 -11.52 -8.35 4.38
C SER A 41 -10.33 -7.82 5.19
N GLU A 42 -9.25 -8.59 5.38
CA GLU A 42 -8.10 -8.18 6.17
C GLU A 42 -7.03 -7.53 5.28
N GLY A 43 -7.32 -6.33 4.80
CA GLY A 43 -6.41 -5.59 3.92
C GLY A 43 -6.62 -4.07 4.01
N SER A 44 -5.66 -3.30 3.48
CA SER A 44 -5.67 -1.83 3.55
C SER A 44 -6.94 -1.22 2.93
N THR A 45 -7.55 -1.88 1.95
CA THR A 45 -8.82 -1.41 1.36
C THR A 45 -9.93 -1.33 2.40
N TYR A 46 -10.11 -2.37 3.23
CA TYR A 46 -11.18 -2.42 4.23
C TYR A 46 -11.07 -1.27 5.26
N TYR A 47 -9.85 -0.90 5.63
CA TYR A 47 -9.56 0.14 6.62
C TYR A 47 -9.42 1.55 6.02
N ALA A 48 -9.54 1.70 4.70
CA ALA A 48 -9.43 3.00 4.07
C ALA A 48 -10.63 3.91 4.41
N GLN A 49 -10.35 5.01 5.12
CA GLN A 49 -11.35 6.00 5.55
C GLN A 49 -11.68 7.00 4.45
N GLY A 50 -10.68 7.37 3.63
CA GLY A 50 -10.81 8.34 2.54
C GLY A 50 -11.68 7.85 1.38
N GLY A 51 -11.98 8.75 0.44
CA GLY A 51 -12.80 8.45 -0.72
C GLY A 51 -12.02 8.09 -1.99
N ILE A 52 -12.69 8.21 -3.11
CA ILE A 52 -12.17 7.93 -4.46
C ILE A 52 -12.32 9.20 -5.29
N SER A 53 -11.21 9.68 -5.85
CA SER A 53 -11.23 10.90 -6.67
C SER A 53 -11.78 10.63 -8.06
N ALA A 54 -12.76 11.43 -8.49
CA ALA A 54 -13.30 11.39 -9.84
C ALA A 54 -13.91 12.75 -10.20
N VAL A 55 -13.69 13.21 -11.43
CA VAL A 55 -14.32 14.44 -11.93
C VAL A 55 -15.74 14.12 -12.33
N LEU A 56 -16.71 14.62 -11.56
CA LEU A 56 -18.15 14.37 -11.70
C LEU A 56 -18.98 15.66 -11.72
N ASP A 57 -18.41 16.78 -11.31
CA ASP A 57 -19.04 18.09 -11.23
C ASP A 57 -18.58 18.95 -12.40
N ASP A 58 -19.50 19.69 -13.05
CA ASP A 58 -19.21 20.58 -14.18
C ASP A 58 -18.28 21.75 -13.82
N ALA A 59 -18.16 22.09 -12.53
CA ALA A 59 -17.24 23.09 -12.05
C ALA A 59 -15.77 22.60 -12.01
N ASP A 60 -15.52 21.29 -12.10
CA ASP A 60 -14.22 20.66 -12.11
C ASP A 60 -13.82 20.22 -13.53
N SER A 61 -12.56 19.81 -13.72
CA SER A 61 -12.07 19.31 -15.01
C SER A 61 -11.01 18.23 -14.85
N LEU A 62 -10.89 17.36 -15.85
CA LEU A 62 -9.82 16.35 -15.92
C LEU A 62 -8.45 17.02 -15.86
N GLU A 63 -8.28 18.16 -16.52
CA GLU A 63 -7.03 18.93 -16.50
C GLU A 63 -6.71 19.43 -15.08
N SER A 64 -7.68 19.91 -14.32
CA SER A 64 -7.46 20.32 -12.93
C SER A 64 -7.03 19.13 -12.06
N HIS A 65 -7.66 17.95 -12.22
CA HIS A 65 -7.27 16.74 -11.50
C HIS A 65 -5.87 16.26 -11.89
N ARG A 66 -5.51 16.34 -13.18
CA ARG A 66 -4.17 16.02 -13.70
C ARG A 66 -3.11 16.94 -13.09
N ILE A 67 -3.35 18.25 -13.07
CA ILE A 67 -2.44 19.25 -12.49
C ILE A 67 -2.23 18.98 -10.99
N ASP A 68 -3.32 18.77 -10.24
CA ASP A 68 -3.24 18.47 -8.80
C ASP A 68 -2.40 17.23 -8.54
N THR A 69 -2.62 16.15 -9.31
CA THR A 69 -1.88 14.88 -9.20
C THR A 69 -0.39 15.06 -9.49
N THR A 70 -0.05 15.72 -10.61
CA THR A 70 1.33 15.97 -11.02
C THR A 70 2.07 16.88 -10.03
N LYS A 71 1.38 17.88 -9.48
CA LYS A 71 1.92 18.75 -8.45
C LYS A 71 2.20 18.01 -7.16
N ALA A 72 1.30 17.14 -6.72
CA ALA A 72 1.50 16.29 -5.55
C ALA A 72 2.72 15.36 -5.73
N GLY A 73 2.86 14.75 -6.91
CA GLY A 73 3.98 13.86 -7.25
C GLY A 73 5.34 14.53 -7.46
N ALA A 74 5.44 15.86 -7.21
CA ALA A 74 6.68 16.64 -7.23
C ALA A 74 7.52 16.46 -8.52
N GLY A 75 6.82 16.35 -9.67
CA GLY A 75 7.41 16.33 -11.01
C GLY A 75 8.00 14.97 -11.43
N LEU A 76 7.66 13.88 -10.75
CA LEU A 76 8.04 12.51 -11.12
C LEU A 76 6.85 11.64 -11.56
N CYS A 77 5.64 12.20 -11.69
CA CYS A 77 4.53 11.46 -12.29
C CYS A 77 4.80 11.23 -13.78
N HIS A 78 4.31 10.10 -14.30
CA HIS A 78 4.27 9.82 -15.73
C HIS A 78 2.98 10.40 -16.31
N ASP A 79 3.07 11.37 -17.20
CA ASP A 79 1.91 12.14 -17.69
C ASP A 79 0.87 11.27 -18.39
N ASP A 80 1.29 10.28 -19.16
CA ASP A 80 0.42 9.31 -19.83
C ASP A 80 -0.34 8.41 -18.86
N ILE A 81 0.26 8.07 -17.72
CA ILE A 81 -0.39 7.30 -16.66
C ILE A 81 -1.35 8.17 -15.84
N VAL A 82 -0.96 9.42 -15.54
CA VAL A 82 -1.86 10.37 -14.88
C VAL A 82 -3.11 10.58 -15.73
N GLU A 83 -2.94 10.79 -17.04
CA GLU A 83 -4.04 10.94 -17.98
C GLU A 83 -4.92 9.69 -18.03
N LEU A 84 -4.32 8.50 -18.12
CA LEU A 84 -5.03 7.22 -18.09
C LEU A 84 -5.91 7.07 -16.85
N VAL A 85 -5.36 7.35 -15.67
CA VAL A 85 -6.07 7.15 -14.40
C VAL A 85 -7.17 8.20 -14.22
N VAL A 86 -6.86 9.47 -14.42
CA VAL A 86 -7.78 10.59 -14.22
C VAL A 86 -8.98 10.52 -15.17
N SER A 87 -8.74 10.21 -16.45
CA SER A 87 -9.82 10.11 -17.47
C SER A 87 -10.77 8.94 -17.23
N ASN A 88 -10.34 7.90 -16.50
CA ASN A 88 -11.18 6.75 -16.15
C ASN A 88 -11.88 6.87 -14.79
N GLY A 89 -11.79 8.03 -14.12
CA GLY A 89 -12.37 8.24 -12.80
C GLY A 89 -13.86 8.00 -12.75
N LYS A 90 -14.63 8.68 -13.63
CA LYS A 90 -16.10 8.50 -13.71
C LYS A 90 -16.48 7.05 -14.00
N ALA A 91 -15.88 6.43 -14.99
CA ALA A 91 -16.17 5.03 -15.36
C ALA A 91 -15.89 4.06 -14.20
N SER A 92 -14.87 4.33 -13.38
CA SER A 92 -14.56 3.53 -12.20
C SER A 92 -15.64 3.66 -11.11
N ILE A 93 -16.16 4.87 -10.88
CA ILE A 93 -17.26 5.09 -9.93
C ILE A 93 -18.55 4.42 -10.44
N ASP A 94 -18.88 4.60 -11.72
CA ASP A 94 -20.06 3.95 -12.34
C ASP A 94 -19.95 2.41 -12.22
N TRP A 95 -18.76 1.85 -12.43
CA TRP A 95 -18.51 0.41 -12.28
C TRP A 95 -18.69 -0.06 -10.83
N LEU A 96 -18.22 0.69 -9.84
CA LEU A 96 -18.43 0.37 -8.41
C LEU A 96 -19.92 0.39 -8.05
N MET A 97 -20.67 1.39 -8.50
CA MET A 97 -22.12 1.45 -8.27
C MET A 97 -22.85 0.28 -8.93
N ALA A 98 -22.44 -0.12 -10.15
CA ALA A 98 -22.97 -1.31 -10.83
C ALA A 98 -22.63 -2.63 -10.10
N ASN A 99 -21.62 -2.62 -9.24
CA ASN A 99 -21.26 -3.73 -8.34
C ASN A 99 -21.77 -3.52 -6.90
N ASN A 100 -22.86 -2.75 -6.74
CA ASN A 100 -23.57 -2.53 -5.48
C ASN A 100 -22.77 -1.76 -4.40
N VAL A 101 -21.80 -0.95 -4.79
CA VAL A 101 -21.16 -0.04 -3.82
C VAL A 101 -22.07 1.16 -3.61
N GLU A 102 -22.51 1.37 -2.37
CA GLU A 102 -23.35 2.51 -1.98
C GLU A 102 -22.46 3.67 -1.52
N PHE A 103 -22.61 4.81 -2.19
CA PHE A 103 -21.94 6.06 -1.83
C PHE A 103 -22.89 7.05 -1.16
N SER A 104 -22.32 7.96 -0.37
CA SER A 104 -23.06 9.05 0.24
C SER A 104 -23.67 9.98 -0.83
N THR A 105 -24.93 10.33 -0.66
CA THR A 105 -25.66 11.21 -1.56
C THR A 105 -26.17 12.46 -0.86
N ARG A 106 -26.43 13.51 -1.61
CA ARG A 106 -27.13 14.72 -1.16
C ARG A 106 -28.31 15.01 -2.10
N LYS A 107 -29.31 15.72 -1.59
CA LYS A 107 -30.37 16.28 -2.45
C LYS A 107 -29.84 17.53 -3.13
N ASN A 108 -29.97 17.60 -4.45
CA ASN A 108 -29.70 18.81 -5.19
C ASN A 108 -30.90 19.79 -5.13
N GLU A 109 -30.76 20.97 -5.74
CA GLU A 109 -31.84 22.00 -5.77
C GLU A 109 -33.14 21.51 -6.41
N ARG A 110 -33.08 20.47 -7.26
CA ARG A 110 -34.25 19.82 -7.90
C ARG A 110 -34.77 18.61 -7.13
N SER A 111 -34.35 18.43 -5.87
CA SER A 111 -34.68 17.28 -5.00
C SER A 111 -34.25 15.89 -5.53
N ASN A 112 -33.37 15.83 -6.53
CA ASN A 112 -32.79 14.59 -7.00
C ASN A 112 -31.60 14.21 -6.12
N ASN A 113 -31.38 12.89 -5.89
CA ASN A 113 -30.18 12.39 -5.23
C ASN A 113 -28.99 12.46 -6.19
N GLU A 114 -27.94 13.13 -5.77
CA GLU A 114 -26.64 13.14 -6.45
C GLU A 114 -25.52 12.72 -5.47
N LEU A 115 -24.39 12.26 -5.99
CA LEU A 115 -23.25 11.89 -5.15
C LEU A 115 -22.77 13.11 -4.34
N HIS A 116 -22.55 12.89 -3.05
CA HIS A 116 -21.92 13.90 -2.22
C HIS A 116 -20.42 13.88 -2.45
N LEU A 117 -19.83 15.02 -2.84
CA LEU A 117 -18.42 15.16 -3.11
C LEU A 117 -17.74 15.93 -1.99
N THR A 118 -16.62 15.39 -1.48
CA THR A 118 -15.76 16.08 -0.51
C THR A 118 -14.48 16.56 -1.17
N LYS A 119 -13.71 17.35 -0.42
CA LYS A 119 -12.39 17.84 -0.82
C LYS A 119 -11.38 17.37 0.20
N GLU A 120 -10.32 16.72 -0.27
CA GLU A 120 -9.18 16.30 0.54
C GLU A 120 -7.93 17.11 0.22
N GLY A 121 -6.87 16.93 1.01
CA GLY A 121 -5.59 17.62 0.83
C GLY A 121 -4.97 17.38 -0.55
N GLY A 122 -4.55 18.45 -1.20
CA GLY A 122 -3.98 18.42 -2.55
C GLY A 122 -4.97 18.65 -3.68
N HIS A 123 -6.29 18.47 -3.47
CA HIS A 123 -7.30 18.71 -4.48
C HIS A 123 -7.71 20.18 -4.56
N SER A 124 -7.81 20.72 -5.78
CA SER A 124 -8.32 22.07 -6.03
C SER A 124 -9.84 22.15 -5.92
N TYR A 125 -10.55 21.07 -6.28
CA TYR A 125 -12.02 20.99 -6.31
C TYR A 125 -12.55 19.86 -5.43
N ARG A 126 -13.87 19.88 -5.16
CA ARG A 126 -14.60 18.77 -4.55
C ARG A 126 -14.80 17.68 -5.59
N ARG A 127 -14.02 16.60 -5.52
CA ARG A 127 -14.08 15.48 -6.47
C ARG A 127 -13.97 14.12 -5.80
N VAL A 128 -14.01 14.07 -4.47
CA VAL A 128 -13.80 12.83 -3.74
C VAL A 128 -15.15 12.24 -3.39
N VAL A 129 -15.49 11.13 -4.04
CA VAL A 129 -16.68 10.31 -3.75
C VAL A 129 -16.40 9.47 -2.51
N HIS A 130 -17.36 9.35 -1.61
CA HIS A 130 -17.17 8.66 -0.35
C HIS A 130 -18.43 7.94 0.16
N ALA A 131 -18.24 6.98 1.07
CA ALA A 131 -19.32 6.34 1.84
C ALA A 131 -19.07 6.64 3.32
N ASN A 132 -19.59 7.78 3.79
CA ASN A 132 -19.31 8.36 5.10
C ASN A 132 -17.78 8.46 5.34
N ASP A 133 -17.28 7.91 6.45
CA ASP A 133 -15.88 7.82 6.83
C ASP A 133 -15.30 6.40 6.70
N SER A 134 -15.91 5.55 5.86
CA SER A 134 -15.57 4.13 5.69
C SER A 134 -15.71 3.66 4.24
N THR A 135 -15.29 4.48 3.28
CA THR A 135 -15.43 4.20 1.84
C THR A 135 -14.79 2.86 1.45
N GLY A 136 -13.60 2.58 1.96
CA GLY A 136 -12.91 1.33 1.65
C GLY A 136 -13.67 0.10 2.13
N LYS A 137 -14.33 0.17 3.30
CA LYS A 137 -15.18 -0.92 3.80
C LYS A 137 -16.38 -1.15 2.89
N ALA A 138 -17.07 -0.09 2.43
CA ALA A 138 -18.18 -0.21 1.51
C ALA A 138 -17.75 -0.87 0.19
N VAL A 139 -16.62 -0.45 -0.37
CA VAL A 139 -16.03 -1.07 -1.58
C VAL A 139 -15.69 -2.54 -1.34
N GLN A 140 -14.96 -2.85 -0.25
CA GLN A 140 -14.52 -4.22 0.03
C GLN A 140 -15.68 -5.19 0.22
N VAL A 141 -16.68 -4.80 1.00
CA VAL A 141 -17.85 -5.66 1.28
C VAL A 141 -18.63 -5.95 0.00
N ALA A 142 -18.96 -4.91 -0.78
CA ALA A 142 -19.71 -5.09 -2.02
C ALA A 142 -18.93 -5.97 -3.03
N LEU A 143 -17.64 -5.71 -3.25
CA LEU A 143 -16.84 -6.53 -4.18
C LEU A 143 -16.65 -7.98 -3.69
N ASN A 144 -16.53 -8.21 -2.38
CA ASN A 144 -16.49 -9.56 -1.81
C ASN A 144 -17.77 -10.34 -2.16
N GLU A 145 -18.95 -9.73 -1.96
CA GLU A 145 -20.23 -10.36 -2.30
C GLU A 145 -20.31 -10.71 -3.79
N GLN A 146 -19.87 -9.81 -4.67
CA GLN A 146 -19.88 -10.07 -6.10
C GLN A 146 -18.95 -11.22 -6.49
N VAL A 147 -17.76 -11.30 -5.91
CA VAL A 147 -16.79 -12.39 -6.17
C VAL A 147 -17.32 -13.73 -5.67
N LEU A 148 -17.94 -13.78 -4.49
CA LEU A 148 -18.55 -15.01 -3.92
C LEU A 148 -19.66 -15.58 -4.81
N ASN A 149 -20.35 -14.73 -5.58
CA ASN A 149 -21.42 -15.13 -6.50
C ASN A 149 -20.90 -15.59 -7.89
N ARG A 150 -19.59 -15.59 -8.13
CA ARG A 150 -18.96 -16.01 -9.39
C ARG A 150 -18.45 -17.44 -9.34
N ALA A 151 -19.08 -18.37 -10.03
CA ALA A 151 -18.72 -19.79 -10.06
C ALA A 151 -17.31 -20.09 -10.62
N ASN A 152 -16.77 -19.20 -11.46
CA ASN A 152 -15.43 -19.33 -12.03
C ASN A 152 -14.31 -18.78 -11.13
N ILE A 153 -14.62 -18.29 -9.94
CA ILE A 153 -13.65 -17.74 -8.99
C ILE A 153 -13.57 -18.63 -7.76
N LYS A 154 -12.37 -19.11 -7.46
CA LYS A 154 -12.09 -19.88 -6.25
C LYS A 154 -11.24 -19.03 -5.30
N ILE A 155 -11.71 -18.90 -4.06
CA ILE A 155 -11.03 -18.13 -3.02
C ILE A 155 -10.28 -19.08 -2.09
N PHE A 156 -9.06 -18.71 -1.74
CA PHE A 156 -8.17 -19.39 -0.82
C PHE A 156 -7.74 -18.41 0.28
N GLU A 157 -8.50 -18.40 1.37
CA GLU A 157 -8.16 -17.64 2.58
C GLU A 157 -7.14 -18.41 3.43
N HIS A 158 -6.31 -17.69 4.18
CA HIS A 158 -5.22 -18.26 4.98
C HIS A 158 -4.19 -19.01 4.14
N HIS A 159 -3.91 -18.46 2.95
CA HIS A 159 -2.96 -19.02 2.01
C HIS A 159 -1.88 -17.95 1.71
N ASN A 160 -0.67 -18.19 2.24
CA ASN A 160 0.46 -17.29 2.07
C ASN A 160 1.32 -17.77 0.88
N VAL A 161 1.53 -16.90 -0.11
CA VAL A 161 2.38 -17.23 -1.25
C VAL A 161 3.85 -17.08 -0.86
N ILE A 162 4.62 -18.15 -1.05
CA ILE A 162 6.02 -18.22 -0.68
C ILE A 162 6.89 -17.52 -1.73
N ASP A 163 6.80 -18.02 -2.98
CA ASP A 163 7.55 -17.48 -4.12
C ASP A 163 6.86 -17.80 -5.44
N LEU A 164 7.19 -17.00 -6.46
CA LEU A 164 6.78 -17.20 -7.84
C LEU A 164 7.64 -18.28 -8.51
N VAL A 165 7.03 -19.09 -9.35
CA VAL A 165 7.75 -20.05 -10.19
C VAL A 165 7.85 -19.49 -11.60
N THR A 166 9.09 -19.32 -12.07
CA THR A 166 9.36 -18.78 -13.41
C THR A 166 10.18 -19.77 -14.24
N ARG A 167 10.05 -19.69 -15.56
CA ARG A 167 10.91 -20.43 -16.51
C ARG A 167 11.42 -19.50 -17.60
N LYS A 168 12.62 -19.78 -18.09
CA LYS A 168 13.10 -19.16 -19.34
C LYS A 168 12.43 -19.84 -20.53
N ASP A 169 11.91 -19.04 -21.44
CA ASP A 169 11.49 -19.51 -22.76
C ASP A 169 12.74 -19.84 -23.58
N GLU A 170 12.82 -21.06 -24.07
CA GLU A 170 14.02 -21.57 -24.78
C GLU A 170 14.29 -20.82 -26.10
N LYS A 171 13.24 -20.26 -26.73
CA LYS A 171 13.37 -19.57 -28.02
C LYS A 171 13.74 -18.10 -27.84
N THR A 172 13.16 -17.44 -26.86
CA THR A 172 13.31 -15.98 -26.67
C THR A 172 14.29 -15.63 -25.56
N GLY A 173 14.66 -16.58 -24.68
CA GLY A 173 15.46 -16.35 -23.49
C GLY A 173 14.75 -15.53 -22.38
N LYS A 174 13.53 -15.05 -22.65
CA LYS A 174 12.74 -14.28 -21.71
C LYS A 174 12.14 -15.16 -20.61
N LYS A 175 12.09 -14.64 -19.38
CA LYS A 175 11.39 -15.31 -18.28
C LYS A 175 9.87 -15.22 -18.49
N ARG A 176 9.16 -16.28 -18.12
CA ARG A 176 7.70 -16.29 -17.96
C ARG A 176 7.32 -16.90 -16.63
N VAL A 177 6.22 -16.43 -16.04
CA VAL A 177 5.65 -17.06 -14.84
C VAL A 177 4.96 -18.38 -15.23
N THR A 178 4.99 -19.35 -14.33
CA THR A 178 4.34 -20.66 -14.52
C THR A 178 3.46 -21.05 -13.33
N GLY A 179 3.47 -20.24 -12.26
CA GLY A 179 2.69 -20.43 -11.05
C GLY A 179 3.41 -19.94 -9.80
N CYS A 180 3.04 -20.50 -8.66
CA CYS A 180 3.61 -20.13 -7.36
C CYS A 180 3.59 -21.32 -6.39
N TYR A 181 4.41 -21.22 -5.32
CA TYR A 181 4.31 -22.05 -4.13
C TYR A 181 3.46 -21.35 -3.07
N VAL A 182 2.60 -22.12 -2.41
CA VAL A 182 1.60 -21.59 -1.47
C VAL A 182 1.64 -22.39 -0.17
N LEU A 183 1.71 -21.70 0.96
CA LEU A 183 1.55 -22.24 2.29
C LEU A 183 0.08 -22.12 2.72
N ASP A 184 -0.61 -23.26 2.94
CA ASP A 184 -1.88 -23.31 3.67
C ASP A 184 -1.56 -23.20 5.17
N THR A 185 -1.78 -22.03 5.76
CA THR A 185 -1.40 -21.76 7.16
C THR A 185 -2.28 -22.48 8.17
N LYS A 186 -3.46 -22.98 7.76
CA LYS A 186 -4.34 -23.78 8.63
C LYS A 186 -3.92 -25.25 8.68
N LYS A 187 -3.38 -25.78 7.58
CA LYS A 187 -2.93 -27.17 7.48
C LYS A 187 -1.43 -27.34 7.66
N ASP A 188 -0.70 -26.23 7.75
CA ASP A 188 0.77 -26.20 7.77
C ASP A 188 1.38 -27.05 6.63
N ALA A 189 0.90 -26.79 5.42
CA ALA A 189 1.26 -27.58 4.25
C ALA A 189 1.53 -26.70 3.04
N VAL A 190 2.62 -26.99 2.34
CA VAL A 190 2.99 -26.31 1.11
C VAL A 190 2.56 -27.11 -0.11
N PHE A 191 1.97 -26.42 -1.07
CA PHE A 191 1.62 -27.00 -2.37
C PHE A 191 1.95 -26.04 -3.51
N SER A 192 1.90 -26.51 -4.74
CA SER A 192 2.13 -25.71 -5.94
C SER A 192 0.82 -25.40 -6.67
N MET A 193 0.71 -24.16 -7.18
CA MET A 193 -0.37 -23.76 -8.07
C MET A 193 0.20 -23.36 -9.44
N LYS A 194 -0.39 -23.93 -10.51
CA LYS A 194 0.00 -23.65 -11.90
C LYS A 194 -0.90 -22.58 -12.50
N SER A 195 -0.29 -21.65 -13.21
CA SER A 195 -1.02 -20.70 -14.04
C SER A 195 -0.10 -20.08 -15.08
N PRO A 196 -0.55 -19.84 -16.31
CA PRO A 196 0.18 -19.05 -17.28
C PRO A 196 0.18 -17.55 -16.94
N CYS A 197 -0.70 -17.11 -16.02
CA CYS A 197 -0.87 -15.73 -15.64
C CYS A 197 -1.00 -15.59 -14.13
N VAL A 198 -0.11 -14.81 -13.51
CA VAL A 198 -0.13 -14.48 -12.07
C VAL A 198 -0.17 -12.97 -11.91
N THR A 199 -1.06 -12.46 -11.07
CA THR A 199 -1.17 -11.03 -10.75
C THR A 199 -0.89 -10.77 -9.29
N LEU A 200 0.07 -9.89 -9.02
CA LEU A 200 0.38 -9.38 -7.70
C LEU A 200 -0.54 -8.19 -7.39
N ALA A 201 -1.39 -8.34 -6.39
CA ALA A 201 -2.30 -7.30 -5.86
C ALA A 201 -2.19 -7.22 -4.34
N THR A 202 -0.96 -7.35 -3.83
CA THR A 202 -0.63 -7.63 -2.42
C THR A 202 -0.58 -6.39 -1.54
N GLY A 203 -0.87 -5.19 -2.08
CA GLY A 203 -0.72 -3.94 -1.34
C GLY A 203 0.74 -3.53 -1.13
N GLY A 204 0.94 -2.59 -0.21
CA GLY A 204 2.26 -1.99 0.05
C GLY A 204 3.08 -2.67 1.13
N ALA A 205 4.04 -1.92 1.68
CA ALA A 205 5.07 -2.43 2.60
C ALA A 205 5.21 -1.60 3.88
N SER A 206 4.18 -0.88 4.28
CA SER A 206 4.29 0.07 5.40
C SER A 206 4.63 -0.59 6.74
N LYS A 207 4.43 -1.92 6.87
CA LYS A 207 4.78 -2.70 8.07
C LYS A 207 6.29 -2.78 8.31
N VAL A 208 7.11 -2.41 7.36
CA VAL A 208 8.57 -2.30 7.52
C VAL A 208 8.97 -1.24 8.55
N TYR A 209 8.07 -0.32 8.92
CA TYR A 209 8.28 0.69 9.96
C TYR A 209 7.60 0.33 11.28
N LEU A 210 8.13 0.87 12.38
CA LEU A 210 7.60 0.64 13.73
C LEU A 210 6.13 1.07 13.84
N TYR A 211 5.82 2.28 13.38
CA TYR A 211 4.46 2.82 13.35
C TYR A 211 3.93 2.84 11.93
N THR A 212 2.76 2.25 11.74
CA THR A 212 2.04 2.22 10.45
C THR A 212 0.55 2.34 10.66
N SER A 213 -0.13 2.99 9.72
CA SER A 213 -1.60 3.05 9.66
C SER A 213 -2.21 1.86 8.88
N ASN A 214 -1.37 0.96 8.36
CA ASN A 214 -1.80 -0.19 7.57
C ASN A 214 -1.96 -1.44 8.44
N PRO A 215 -2.83 -2.38 8.06
CA PRO A 215 -3.00 -3.65 8.78
C PRO A 215 -1.72 -4.51 8.72
N ASP A 216 -1.67 -5.53 9.57
CA ASP A 216 -0.49 -6.38 9.73
C ASP A 216 -0.06 -7.11 8.45
N VAL A 217 -0.96 -7.27 7.50
CA VAL A 217 -0.70 -7.94 6.20
C VAL A 217 0.13 -7.11 5.20
N SER A 218 0.40 -5.83 5.46
CA SER A 218 1.11 -4.91 4.53
C SER A 218 2.63 -5.08 4.61
N THR A 219 3.14 -6.25 4.28
CA THR A 219 4.53 -6.69 4.49
C THR A 219 5.39 -6.68 3.21
N GLY A 220 4.89 -6.11 2.10
CA GLY A 220 5.66 -5.96 0.86
C GLY A 220 5.84 -7.27 0.08
N ASP A 221 4.98 -8.24 0.28
CA ASP A 221 5.11 -9.60 -0.25
C ASP A 221 5.28 -9.64 -1.77
N GLY A 222 4.43 -8.93 -2.52
CA GLY A 222 4.49 -8.89 -3.98
C GLY A 222 5.76 -8.21 -4.49
N ILE A 223 6.20 -7.14 -3.84
CA ILE A 223 7.45 -6.44 -4.18
C ILE A 223 8.64 -7.39 -4.00
N ALA A 224 8.71 -8.07 -2.84
CA ALA A 224 9.80 -9.00 -2.53
C ALA A 224 9.80 -10.22 -3.46
N MET A 225 8.63 -10.83 -3.73
CA MET A 225 8.50 -11.96 -4.65
C MET A 225 8.89 -11.58 -6.09
N ALA A 226 8.44 -10.42 -6.58
CA ALA A 226 8.78 -9.93 -7.91
C ALA A 226 10.29 -9.66 -8.04
N TRP A 227 10.91 -9.04 -7.01
CA TRP A 227 12.34 -8.81 -6.95
C TRP A 227 13.14 -10.13 -7.03
N ARG A 228 12.81 -11.12 -6.19
CA ARG A 228 13.45 -12.44 -6.22
C ARG A 228 13.24 -13.17 -7.56
N ALA A 229 12.08 -12.96 -8.21
CA ALA A 229 11.82 -13.49 -9.54
C ALA A 229 12.64 -12.81 -10.66
N GLY A 230 13.18 -11.62 -10.39
CA GLY A 230 14.02 -10.86 -11.31
C GLY A 230 13.34 -9.65 -11.96
N CYS A 231 12.25 -9.15 -11.40
CA CYS A 231 11.63 -7.89 -11.83
C CYS A 231 12.38 -6.69 -11.25
N ARG A 232 12.45 -5.61 -12.02
CA ARG A 232 12.91 -4.31 -11.53
C ARG A 232 11.86 -3.68 -10.62
N VAL A 233 12.34 -2.85 -9.69
CA VAL A 233 11.50 -2.00 -8.86
C VAL A 233 11.92 -0.54 -8.98
N ALA A 234 11.01 0.39 -8.71
CA ALA A 234 11.34 1.81 -8.74
C ALA A 234 10.76 2.58 -7.58
N ASN A 235 11.42 3.70 -7.26
CA ASN A 235 10.96 4.74 -6.33
C ASN A 235 10.64 4.24 -4.92
N MET A 236 11.34 3.20 -4.44
CA MET A 236 11.09 2.60 -3.13
C MET A 236 11.39 3.55 -1.95
N GLU A 237 12.17 4.61 -2.17
CA GLU A 237 12.46 5.64 -1.17
C GLU A 237 11.27 6.53 -0.82
N PHE A 238 10.21 6.53 -1.64
CA PHE A 238 9.03 7.39 -1.43
C PHE A 238 7.94 6.67 -0.62
N MET A 239 8.17 6.61 0.69
CA MET A 239 7.21 6.12 1.67
C MET A 239 6.44 7.29 2.28
N GLN A 240 5.11 7.30 2.10
CA GLN A 240 4.27 8.34 2.67
C GLN A 240 3.97 8.04 4.14
N PHE A 241 4.17 9.04 5.00
CA PHE A 241 3.79 8.99 6.40
C PHE A 241 2.54 9.85 6.64
N HIS A 242 1.54 9.27 7.28
CA HIS A 242 0.42 10.06 7.80
C HIS A 242 0.83 10.71 9.12
N PRO A 243 0.55 12.01 9.33
CA PRO A 243 1.04 12.74 10.51
C PRO A 243 0.48 12.23 11.84
N THR A 244 -0.76 11.76 11.86
CA THR A 244 -1.53 11.55 13.08
C THR A 244 -2.15 10.14 13.13
N CYS A 245 -1.40 9.19 13.70
CA CYS A 245 -1.89 7.88 14.11
C CYS A 245 -1.97 7.88 15.64
N LEU A 246 -3.01 7.26 16.21
CA LEU A 246 -3.16 7.18 17.68
C LEU A 246 -1.99 6.40 18.28
N PHE A 247 -1.29 7.02 19.21
CA PHE A 247 -0.21 6.38 19.95
C PHE A 247 -0.80 5.65 21.16
N HIS A 248 -1.09 4.35 20.94
CA HIS A 248 -1.62 3.47 21.99
C HIS A 248 -1.23 2.02 21.69
N PRO A 249 -0.83 1.20 22.67
CA PRO A 249 -0.36 -0.18 22.44
C PRO A 249 -1.35 -1.06 21.70
N GLU A 250 -2.64 -0.92 21.98
CA GLU A 250 -3.71 -1.72 21.40
C GLU A 250 -4.33 -1.11 20.13
N ALA A 251 -4.10 0.18 19.89
CA ALA A 251 -4.66 0.86 18.71
C ALA A 251 -3.93 0.51 17.42
N LYS A 252 -2.73 -0.04 17.51
CA LYS A 252 -1.83 -0.47 16.41
C LYS A 252 -1.76 0.52 15.24
N SER A 253 -2.77 0.50 14.36
CA SER A 253 -2.81 1.26 13.10
C SER A 253 -3.94 2.29 13.04
N PHE A 254 -4.55 2.66 14.19
CA PHE A 254 -5.73 3.52 14.18
C PHE A 254 -5.40 4.96 13.77
N LEU A 255 -5.93 5.35 12.62
CA LEU A 255 -5.69 6.65 12.01
C LEU A 255 -6.63 7.70 12.60
N ILE A 256 -6.06 8.82 13.07
CA ILE A 256 -6.83 10.02 13.38
C ILE A 256 -6.90 10.86 12.09
N SER A 257 -8.10 10.95 11.53
CA SER A 257 -8.36 11.59 10.24
C SER A 257 -7.78 13.00 10.15
N GLU A 258 -7.30 13.36 8.97
CA GLU A 258 -6.86 14.72 8.65
C GLU A 258 -7.95 15.77 8.85
N ALA A 259 -9.21 15.35 8.73
CA ALA A 259 -10.36 16.22 8.96
C ALA A 259 -10.37 16.85 10.37
N VAL A 260 -9.82 16.15 11.38
CA VAL A 260 -9.70 16.73 12.74
C VAL A 260 -8.83 17.99 12.73
N ARG A 261 -7.70 17.99 11.99
CA ARG A 261 -6.86 19.18 11.79
C ARG A 261 -7.57 20.22 10.92
N GLY A 262 -8.30 19.77 9.91
CA GLY A 262 -9.12 20.63 9.05
C GLY A 262 -10.18 21.41 9.82
N GLU A 263 -10.77 20.81 10.84
CA GLU A 263 -11.79 21.42 11.71
C GLU A 263 -11.18 22.18 12.90
N GLY A 264 -9.87 22.40 12.90
CA GLY A 264 -9.17 23.25 13.84
C GLY A 264 -8.43 22.51 14.96
N GLY A 265 -8.20 21.20 14.83
CA GLY A 265 -7.34 20.45 15.78
C GLY A 265 -5.92 21.00 15.78
N LEU A 266 -5.34 21.17 16.98
CA LEU A 266 -4.03 21.76 17.25
C LEU A 266 -3.01 20.68 17.61
N LEU A 267 -1.79 20.79 17.10
CA LEU A 267 -0.67 19.92 17.46
C LEU A 267 0.15 20.54 18.59
N LEU A 268 0.22 19.82 19.70
CA LEU A 268 0.80 20.28 20.96
C LEU A 268 1.95 19.40 21.41
N LEU A 269 2.94 19.99 22.06
CA LEU A 269 3.96 19.31 22.85
C LEU A 269 3.39 18.87 24.22
N PRO A 270 4.11 18.03 25.00
CA PRO A 270 3.65 17.61 26.34
C PRO A 270 3.39 18.75 27.33
N ASP A 271 4.03 19.89 27.14
CA ASP A 271 3.83 21.10 27.95
C ASP A 271 2.65 21.96 27.50
N GLY A 272 1.90 21.52 26.48
CA GLY A 272 0.79 22.26 25.88
C GLY A 272 1.20 23.29 24.81
N THR A 273 2.48 23.40 24.50
CA THR A 273 2.98 24.36 23.49
C THR A 273 2.59 23.93 22.08
N ARG A 274 1.91 24.80 21.34
CA ARG A 274 1.63 24.62 19.91
C ARG A 274 2.88 24.89 19.08
N PHE A 275 3.33 23.90 18.29
CA PHE A 275 4.62 23.98 17.60
C PHE A 275 4.53 24.21 16.08
N MET A 276 3.45 23.83 15.41
CA MET A 276 3.33 23.90 13.95
C MET A 276 3.60 25.28 13.33
N PRO A 277 3.21 26.43 13.93
CA PRO A 277 3.52 27.75 13.39
C PRO A 277 5.01 28.04 13.20
N ASN A 278 5.90 27.34 13.92
CA ASN A 278 7.36 27.47 13.79
C ASN A 278 7.91 26.78 12.53
N PHE A 279 7.13 25.88 11.92
CA PHE A 279 7.54 25.07 10.76
C PHE A 279 6.91 25.53 9.46
N ASP A 280 5.63 25.93 9.46
CA ASP A 280 4.92 26.36 8.25
C ASP A 280 3.85 27.41 8.61
N LYS A 281 3.68 28.43 7.74
CA LYS A 281 2.67 29.49 7.91
C LYS A 281 1.24 28.98 7.92
N ARG A 282 0.97 27.83 7.26
CA ARG A 282 -0.34 27.16 7.24
C ARG A 282 -0.59 26.32 8.50
N ALA A 283 0.41 26.21 9.36
CA ALA A 283 0.39 25.45 10.61
C ALA A 283 -0.12 24.00 10.39
N GLU A 284 -1.15 23.55 11.12
CA GLU A 284 -1.70 22.20 11.03
C GLU A 284 -2.34 21.88 9.67
N LEU A 285 -2.62 22.88 8.85
CA LEU A 285 -3.14 22.74 7.49
C LEU A 285 -2.05 22.66 6.41
N ALA A 286 -0.79 22.61 6.82
CA ALA A 286 0.32 22.32 5.90
C ALA A 286 0.18 20.89 5.31
N PRO A 287 0.77 20.62 4.14
CA PRO A 287 0.81 19.28 3.55
C PRO A 287 1.32 18.23 4.54
N ARG A 288 0.83 16.99 4.38
CA ARG A 288 1.11 15.87 5.30
C ARG A 288 2.60 15.65 5.56
N ASP A 289 3.43 15.76 4.53
CA ASP A 289 4.87 15.59 4.63
C ASP A 289 5.54 16.67 5.51
N ILE A 290 5.07 17.92 5.45
CA ILE A 290 5.55 19.01 6.31
C ILE A 290 5.14 18.77 7.76
N VAL A 291 3.87 18.42 7.99
CA VAL A 291 3.37 18.15 9.35
C VAL A 291 4.09 16.94 9.96
N ALA A 292 4.24 15.85 9.19
CA ALA A 292 4.95 14.65 9.65
C ALA A 292 6.42 14.95 9.99
N ARG A 293 7.11 15.76 9.18
CA ARG A 293 8.50 16.21 9.49
C ARG A 293 8.57 17.06 10.73
N ALA A 294 7.62 17.95 10.94
CA ALA A 294 7.58 18.79 12.15
C ALA A 294 7.39 17.93 13.42
N ILE A 295 6.48 16.97 13.38
CA ILE A 295 6.25 16.04 14.49
C ILE A 295 7.49 15.18 14.75
N ASP A 296 8.07 14.57 13.72
CA ASP A 296 9.30 13.74 13.83
C ASP A 296 10.47 14.56 14.40
N HIS A 297 10.61 15.82 13.96
CA HIS A 297 11.62 16.74 14.51
C HIS A 297 11.43 16.97 16.00
N GLU A 298 10.22 17.33 16.43
CA GLU A 298 9.95 17.62 17.83
C GLU A 298 10.08 16.39 18.73
N MET A 299 9.59 15.23 18.26
CA MET A 299 9.74 13.97 18.97
C MET A 299 11.22 13.64 19.21
N LYS A 300 12.06 13.74 18.17
CA LYS A 300 13.50 13.45 18.26
C LYS A 300 14.26 14.50 19.08
N ARG A 301 13.89 15.78 18.95
CA ARG A 301 14.50 16.88 19.71
C ARG A 301 14.28 16.74 21.22
N LEU A 302 13.08 16.32 21.61
CA LEU A 302 12.67 16.20 23.02
C LEU A 302 12.87 14.80 23.59
N GLY A 303 13.15 13.80 22.74
CA GLY A 303 13.24 12.39 23.18
C GLY A 303 11.91 11.82 23.67
N ILE A 304 10.78 12.27 23.08
CA ILE A 304 9.43 11.84 23.46
C ILE A 304 8.84 10.85 22.46
N PRO A 305 7.98 9.91 22.87
CA PRO A 305 7.42 8.88 22.00
C PRO A 305 6.24 9.37 21.18
N SER A 306 5.60 10.49 21.52
CA SER A 306 4.42 11.04 20.83
C SER A 306 4.29 12.54 21.06
N VAL A 307 3.52 13.21 20.22
CA VAL A 307 2.95 14.55 20.43
C VAL A 307 1.45 14.42 20.66
N PHE A 308 0.74 15.54 20.82
CA PHE A 308 -0.69 15.54 21.11
C PHE A 308 -1.48 16.29 20.03
N LEU A 309 -2.65 15.76 19.67
CA LEU A 309 -3.63 16.42 18.80
C LEU A 309 -4.86 16.79 19.63
N ASP A 310 -5.12 18.08 19.77
CA ASP A 310 -6.19 18.62 20.60
C ASP A 310 -7.31 19.26 19.75
N ILE A 311 -8.54 18.80 19.94
CA ILE A 311 -9.76 19.41 19.41
C ILE A 311 -10.77 19.70 20.53
N SER A 312 -10.39 19.54 21.80
CA SER A 312 -11.27 19.68 22.95
C SER A 312 -11.82 21.11 23.16
N HIS A 313 -11.19 22.10 22.50
CA HIS A 313 -11.68 23.48 22.46
C HIS A 313 -12.97 23.65 21.64
N ARG A 314 -13.35 22.66 20.82
CA ARG A 314 -14.66 22.59 20.14
C ARG A 314 -15.73 22.06 21.09
N THR A 315 -16.99 22.38 20.81
CA THR A 315 -18.08 21.83 21.64
C THR A 315 -18.20 20.31 21.47
N ALA A 316 -18.50 19.59 22.55
CA ALA A 316 -18.70 18.15 22.51
C ALA A 316 -19.76 17.72 21.48
N LYS A 317 -20.84 18.53 21.30
CA LYS A 317 -21.85 18.29 20.27
C LYS A 317 -21.26 18.31 18.87
N PHE A 318 -20.43 19.32 18.58
CA PHE A 318 -19.73 19.43 17.28
C PHE A 318 -18.87 18.20 17.03
N THR A 319 -17.96 17.88 17.95
CA THR A 319 -16.99 16.79 17.80
C THR A 319 -17.70 15.44 17.58
N LYS A 320 -18.72 15.12 18.38
CA LYS A 320 -19.50 13.88 18.24
C LYS A 320 -20.29 13.79 16.94
N SER A 321 -20.83 14.92 16.45
CA SER A 321 -21.60 14.91 15.20
C SER A 321 -20.73 14.88 13.95
N HIS A 322 -19.53 15.48 14.00
CA HIS A 322 -18.58 15.52 12.87
C HIS A 322 -17.74 14.25 12.74
N PHE A 323 -17.41 13.61 13.87
CA PHE A 323 -16.48 12.49 13.98
C PHE A 323 -17.09 11.34 14.81
N PRO A 324 -18.29 10.83 14.48
CA PRO A 324 -18.98 9.86 15.35
C PRO A 324 -18.17 8.59 15.56
N MET A 325 -17.68 7.97 14.50
CA MET A 325 -16.93 6.72 14.56
C MET A 325 -15.53 6.93 15.20
N LEU A 326 -14.88 8.05 14.87
CA LEU A 326 -13.59 8.39 15.45
C LEU A 326 -13.72 8.62 16.98
N TYR A 327 -14.77 9.33 17.41
CA TYR A 327 -15.07 9.58 18.81
C TYR A 327 -15.29 8.27 19.58
N GLU A 328 -16.17 7.40 19.08
CA GLU A 328 -16.44 6.11 19.70
C GLU A 328 -15.17 5.27 19.81
N ARG A 329 -14.39 5.22 18.73
CA ARG A 329 -13.17 4.42 18.73
C ARG A 329 -12.08 4.97 19.64
N CYS A 330 -11.95 6.28 19.79
CA CYS A 330 -11.05 6.89 20.79
C CYS A 330 -11.49 6.54 22.22
N LEU A 331 -12.79 6.55 22.49
CA LEU A 331 -13.33 6.13 23.80
C LEU A 331 -13.02 4.66 24.11
N ASP A 332 -13.09 3.76 23.11
CA ASP A 332 -12.71 2.35 23.30
C ASP A 332 -11.25 2.22 23.76
N PHE A 333 -10.37 3.12 23.32
CA PHE A 333 -8.97 3.20 23.75
C PHE A 333 -8.74 4.06 24.99
N GLY A 334 -9.80 4.53 25.65
CA GLY A 334 -9.72 5.29 26.89
C GLY A 334 -9.53 6.79 26.74
N PHE A 335 -9.67 7.36 25.53
CA PHE A 335 -9.51 8.80 25.27
C PHE A 335 -10.85 9.47 24.93
N ASP A 336 -11.22 10.51 25.69
CA ASP A 336 -12.36 11.39 25.36
C ASP A 336 -11.85 12.65 24.64
N MET A 337 -11.84 12.61 23.30
CA MET A 337 -11.35 13.72 22.47
C MET A 337 -12.15 15.03 22.61
N THR A 338 -13.26 15.01 23.37
CA THR A 338 -14.02 16.23 23.71
C THR A 338 -13.51 16.90 24.99
N LYS A 339 -12.60 16.27 25.73
CA LYS A 339 -12.10 16.73 27.02
C LYS A 339 -10.58 16.79 27.12
N GLU A 340 -9.88 15.98 26.32
CA GLU A 340 -8.43 15.82 26.40
C GLU A 340 -7.79 15.66 25.03
N PRO A 341 -6.51 16.05 24.90
CA PRO A 341 -5.76 15.84 23.68
C PRO A 341 -5.44 14.35 23.44
N LEU A 342 -5.43 13.92 22.17
CA LEU A 342 -5.09 12.57 21.76
C LEU A 342 -3.58 12.44 21.56
N PRO A 343 -2.89 11.46 22.15
CA PRO A 343 -1.50 11.18 21.83
C PRO A 343 -1.39 10.65 20.40
N VAL A 344 -0.54 11.26 19.57
CA VAL A 344 -0.38 10.91 18.16
C VAL A 344 1.08 10.82 17.75
N VAL A 345 1.35 9.95 16.76
CA VAL A 345 2.66 9.71 16.17
C VAL A 345 2.51 9.63 14.65
N PRO A 346 3.49 10.09 13.86
CA PRO A 346 3.49 9.82 12.43
C PRO A 346 3.56 8.32 12.16
N ALA A 347 2.91 7.85 11.11
CA ALA A 347 2.88 6.43 10.78
C ALA A 347 3.04 6.21 9.28
N ALA A 348 3.82 5.20 8.87
CA ALA A 348 3.94 4.80 7.48
C ALA A 348 2.55 4.42 6.94
N HIS A 349 2.18 4.98 5.78
CA HIS A 349 0.82 4.97 5.29
C HIS A 349 0.67 4.43 3.87
N TYR A 350 1.60 4.75 2.96
CA TYR A 350 1.51 4.35 1.57
C TYR A 350 2.89 4.22 0.91
N THR A 351 3.06 3.16 0.12
CA THR A 351 4.26 2.90 -0.68
C THR A 351 4.06 3.46 -2.09
N CYS A 352 4.74 4.56 -2.46
CA CYS A 352 4.60 5.16 -3.79
C CYS A 352 5.42 4.42 -4.86
N GLY A 353 6.46 3.72 -4.45
CA GLY A 353 7.27 2.83 -5.30
C GLY A 353 6.68 1.43 -5.39
N GLY A 354 7.38 0.54 -6.10
CA GLY A 354 6.96 -0.86 -6.25
C GLY A 354 7.54 -1.53 -7.48
N VAL A 355 6.91 -2.61 -7.89
CA VAL A 355 7.28 -3.38 -9.09
C VAL A 355 6.99 -2.55 -10.34
N ILE A 356 7.99 -2.38 -11.21
CA ILE A 356 7.81 -1.64 -12.47
C ILE A 356 6.84 -2.37 -13.37
N THR A 357 5.85 -1.64 -13.90
CA THR A 357 4.86 -2.15 -14.83
C THR A 357 4.68 -1.21 -16.03
N ASP A 358 4.14 -1.76 -17.11
CA ASP A 358 3.61 -0.97 -18.20
C ASP A 358 2.18 -0.46 -17.88
N ARG A 359 1.57 0.23 -18.83
CA ARG A 359 0.20 0.77 -18.71
C ARG A 359 -0.91 -0.28 -18.54
N ASN A 360 -0.59 -1.56 -18.75
CA ASN A 360 -1.50 -2.69 -18.58
C ASN A 360 -1.24 -3.47 -17.28
N GLY A 361 -0.27 -3.03 -16.48
CA GLY A 361 0.15 -3.73 -15.27
C GLY A 361 1.10 -4.91 -15.53
N LEU A 362 1.57 -5.12 -16.78
CA LEU A 362 2.53 -6.18 -17.12
C LEU A 362 3.93 -5.81 -16.61
N THR A 363 4.60 -6.76 -15.94
CA THR A 363 5.96 -6.61 -15.43
C THR A 363 7.04 -7.01 -16.46
N ASP A 364 8.31 -7.03 -16.05
CA ASP A 364 9.42 -7.53 -16.86
C ASP A 364 9.32 -9.04 -17.22
N ILE A 365 8.42 -9.79 -16.57
CA ILE A 365 8.24 -11.23 -16.73
C ILE A 365 6.93 -11.52 -17.44
N ASN A 366 6.97 -12.24 -18.56
CA ASN A 366 5.77 -12.60 -19.32
C ASN A 366 4.73 -13.33 -18.45
N GLY A 367 3.47 -12.88 -18.52
CA GLY A 367 2.35 -13.44 -17.76
C GLY A 367 2.35 -13.05 -16.27
N LEU A 368 3.33 -12.27 -15.80
CA LEU A 368 3.35 -11.71 -14.45
C LEU A 368 2.90 -10.25 -14.47
N TYR A 369 1.82 -9.96 -13.76
CA TYR A 369 1.26 -8.62 -13.61
C TYR A 369 1.43 -8.13 -12.17
N ALA A 370 1.46 -6.81 -11.99
CA ALA A 370 1.36 -6.17 -10.69
C ALA A 370 0.43 -4.96 -10.79
N ILE A 371 -0.52 -4.84 -9.86
CA ILE A 371 -1.54 -3.78 -9.85
C ILE A 371 -1.83 -3.28 -8.43
N GLY A 372 -2.30 -2.05 -8.32
CA GLY A 372 -2.50 -1.38 -7.03
C GLY A 372 -1.17 -1.04 -6.35
N GLU A 373 -1.16 -0.87 -5.04
CA GLU A 373 -0.03 -0.33 -4.27
C GLU A 373 1.27 -1.15 -4.35
N THR A 374 1.22 -2.43 -4.77
CA THR A 374 2.44 -3.22 -4.99
C THR A 374 3.19 -2.84 -6.27
N ALA A 375 2.52 -2.14 -7.20
CA ALA A 375 3.05 -1.74 -8.50
C ALA A 375 3.62 -0.32 -8.47
N PHE A 376 4.69 -0.10 -9.20
CA PHE A 376 5.11 1.22 -9.63
C PHE A 376 4.58 1.48 -11.04
N THR A 377 3.51 2.26 -11.12
CA THR A 377 2.83 2.63 -12.37
C THR A 377 3.35 3.94 -12.95
N GLY A 378 3.93 4.81 -12.10
CA GLY A 378 4.28 6.19 -12.44
C GLY A 378 3.22 7.23 -12.06
N LEU A 379 2.06 6.80 -11.54
CA LEU A 379 0.98 7.72 -11.15
C LEU A 379 1.38 8.68 -10.02
N HIS A 380 2.03 8.16 -8.99
CA HIS A 380 2.24 8.89 -7.73
C HIS A 380 3.52 9.72 -7.68
N GLY A 381 4.47 9.48 -8.59
CA GLY A 381 5.75 10.18 -8.55
C GLY A 381 6.43 10.09 -7.18
N ALA A 382 6.86 11.24 -6.66
CA ALA A 382 7.54 11.32 -5.37
C ALA A 382 6.61 11.47 -4.16
N ASN A 383 5.29 11.58 -4.36
CA ASN A 383 4.30 11.69 -3.29
C ASN A 383 2.88 11.45 -3.82
N ARG A 384 2.15 10.53 -3.20
CA ARG A 384 0.77 10.20 -3.57
C ARG A 384 -0.20 11.30 -3.17
N MET A 385 -1.08 11.69 -4.09
CA MET A 385 -2.26 12.48 -3.76
C MET A 385 -3.34 11.59 -3.12
N ALA A 386 -3.99 12.07 -2.07
CA ALA A 386 -5.07 11.35 -1.40
C ALA A 386 -6.18 10.97 -2.39
N SER A 387 -6.89 9.88 -2.14
CA SER A 387 -8.04 9.38 -2.91
C SER A 387 -7.75 8.93 -4.35
N ASN A 388 -6.50 9.02 -4.85
CA ASN A 388 -6.10 8.46 -6.14
C ASN A 388 -5.80 6.94 -6.07
N SER A 389 -5.55 6.37 -4.87
CA SER A 389 -5.07 4.98 -4.75
C SER A 389 -6.11 3.92 -5.13
N ILE A 390 -7.35 4.06 -4.65
CA ILE A 390 -8.41 3.10 -5.02
C ILE A 390 -8.76 3.29 -6.50
N LEU A 391 -8.74 4.52 -7.01
CA LEU A 391 -8.92 4.78 -8.43
C LEU A 391 -7.86 4.07 -9.27
N GLU A 392 -6.58 4.17 -8.90
CA GLU A 392 -5.49 3.42 -9.53
C GLU A 392 -5.76 1.92 -9.53
N CYS A 393 -6.16 1.35 -8.38
CA CYS A 393 -6.51 -0.07 -8.26
C CYS A 393 -7.54 -0.50 -9.30
N LEU A 394 -8.62 0.28 -9.48
CA LEU A 394 -9.71 -0.03 -10.40
C LEU A 394 -9.31 0.13 -11.87
N VAL A 395 -8.61 1.22 -12.18
CA VAL A 395 -8.17 1.48 -13.56
C VAL A 395 -7.18 0.41 -14.01
N PHE A 396 -6.17 0.10 -13.21
CA PHE A 396 -5.20 -0.94 -13.57
C PHE A 396 -5.78 -2.35 -13.52
N ALA A 397 -6.75 -2.64 -12.65
CA ALA A 397 -7.54 -3.88 -12.71
C ALA A 397 -8.24 -4.04 -14.06
N LYS A 398 -8.84 -2.97 -14.57
CA LYS A 398 -9.49 -2.97 -15.88
C LYS A 398 -8.50 -3.11 -17.04
N GLN A 399 -7.39 -2.36 -17.02
CA GLN A 399 -6.35 -2.45 -18.06
C GLN A 399 -5.73 -3.87 -18.08
N ALA A 400 -5.36 -4.40 -16.93
CA ALA A 400 -4.83 -5.76 -16.81
C ALA A 400 -5.84 -6.81 -17.29
N SER A 401 -7.15 -6.65 -17.02
CA SER A 401 -8.17 -7.60 -17.46
C SER A 401 -8.25 -7.70 -18.99
N ILE A 402 -8.08 -6.59 -19.71
CA ILE A 402 -8.08 -6.54 -21.17
C ILE A 402 -6.84 -7.27 -21.71
N ASP A 403 -5.67 -6.93 -21.19
CA ASP A 403 -4.40 -7.51 -21.64
C ASP A 403 -4.30 -9.00 -21.30
N ILE A 404 -4.65 -9.41 -20.09
CA ILE A 404 -4.69 -10.82 -19.67
C ILE A 404 -5.63 -11.64 -20.55
N THR A 405 -6.83 -11.12 -20.87
CA THR A 405 -7.78 -11.80 -21.74
C THR A 405 -7.19 -12.04 -23.13
N GLN A 406 -6.44 -11.09 -23.66
CA GLN A 406 -5.75 -11.24 -24.95
C GLN A 406 -4.55 -12.20 -24.85
N TYR A 407 -3.75 -12.07 -23.80
CA TYR A 407 -2.59 -12.94 -23.53
C TYR A 407 -2.98 -14.41 -23.45
N LEU A 408 -4.06 -14.74 -22.74
CA LEU A 408 -4.53 -16.11 -22.54
C LEU A 408 -4.94 -16.82 -23.85
N LYS A 409 -5.33 -16.08 -24.90
CA LYS A 409 -5.64 -16.70 -26.21
C LYS A 409 -4.45 -17.43 -26.84
N SER A 410 -3.23 -17.01 -26.51
CA SER A 410 -1.99 -17.57 -27.06
C SER A 410 -1.10 -18.22 -25.99
N ALA A 411 -1.40 -18.01 -24.72
CA ALA A 411 -0.62 -18.55 -23.63
C ALA A 411 -0.73 -20.08 -23.55
N LYS A 412 0.42 -20.75 -23.54
CA LYS A 412 0.45 -22.19 -23.34
C LYS A 412 0.28 -22.52 -21.86
N PRO A 413 -0.53 -23.54 -21.51
CA PRO A 413 -0.57 -24.04 -20.16
C PRO A 413 0.83 -24.33 -19.61
N PRO A 414 1.13 -24.01 -18.37
CA PRO A 414 2.45 -24.26 -17.81
C PRO A 414 2.69 -25.78 -17.70
N SER A 415 3.91 -26.18 -18.03
CA SER A 415 4.39 -27.53 -17.73
C SER A 415 4.38 -27.79 -16.23
N GLN A 416 4.65 -29.02 -15.82
CA GLN A 416 4.70 -29.40 -14.41
C GLN A 416 5.67 -28.50 -13.61
N ILE A 417 5.21 -28.01 -12.48
CA ILE A 417 6.05 -27.29 -11.50
C ILE A 417 6.70 -28.36 -10.60
N LYS A 418 7.99 -28.18 -10.27
CA LYS A 418 8.66 -29.03 -9.30
C LYS A 418 7.88 -28.97 -7.97
N ALA A 419 7.63 -30.11 -7.35
CA ALA A 419 7.02 -30.15 -6.03
C ALA A 419 7.90 -29.41 -5.00
N TRP A 420 7.26 -28.83 -4.00
CA TRP A 420 7.99 -28.24 -2.87
C TRP A 420 8.76 -29.35 -2.14
N ASP A 421 10.03 -29.11 -1.86
CA ASP A 421 10.90 -30.06 -1.21
C ASP A 421 11.29 -29.53 0.18
N ASN A 422 10.73 -30.14 1.21
CA ASN A 422 11.03 -29.86 2.62
C ASN A 422 11.80 -31.01 3.30
N SER A 423 12.38 -31.95 2.51
CA SER A 423 13.05 -33.14 3.06
C SER A 423 14.32 -32.86 3.85
N LYS A 424 14.89 -31.65 3.68
CA LYS A 424 16.15 -31.22 4.30
C LYS A 424 15.96 -30.22 5.44
N VAL A 425 14.73 -29.82 5.74
CA VAL A 425 14.45 -28.81 6.77
C VAL A 425 13.92 -29.47 8.04
N ILE A 426 14.16 -28.85 9.17
CA ILE A 426 13.71 -29.29 10.49
C ILE A 426 12.75 -28.27 11.10
N ASN A 427 12.00 -28.66 12.12
CA ASN A 427 11.21 -27.71 12.90
C ASN A 427 12.14 -26.81 13.69
N SER A 428 11.84 -25.51 13.69
CA SER A 428 12.52 -24.55 14.54
C SER A 428 11.92 -24.56 15.94
N ASP A 429 12.75 -24.62 16.95
CA ASP A 429 12.43 -24.37 18.36
C ASP A 429 12.76 -22.93 18.77
N GLU A 430 13.23 -22.11 17.84
CA GLU A 430 13.63 -20.71 18.07
C GLU A 430 12.66 -19.68 17.44
N ALA A 431 11.37 -19.82 17.65
CA ALA A 431 10.38 -18.81 17.20
C ALA A 431 10.68 -17.38 17.73
N ILE A 432 11.42 -17.29 18.85
CA ILE A 432 11.87 -16.02 19.43
C ILE A 432 12.78 -15.25 18.49
N VAL A 433 13.58 -15.94 17.65
CA VAL A 433 14.49 -15.29 16.68
C VAL A 433 13.69 -14.51 15.64
N VAL A 434 12.61 -15.08 15.13
CA VAL A 434 11.73 -14.43 14.15
C VAL A 434 11.10 -13.17 14.74
N SER A 435 10.57 -13.24 15.95
CA SER A 435 9.93 -12.09 16.61
C SER A 435 10.94 -11.00 16.98
N HIS A 436 12.15 -11.37 17.42
CA HIS A 436 13.24 -10.43 17.70
C HIS A 436 13.68 -9.68 16.43
N ASN A 437 13.97 -10.41 15.37
CA ASN A 437 14.41 -9.84 14.10
C ASN A 437 13.33 -8.95 13.47
N TRP A 438 12.06 -9.30 13.63
CA TRP A 438 10.93 -8.47 13.24
C TRP A 438 10.90 -7.13 14.00
N ALA A 439 11.10 -7.16 15.31
CA ALA A 439 11.12 -5.95 16.14
C ALA A 439 12.34 -5.08 15.83
N GLU A 440 13.52 -5.68 15.69
CA GLU A 440 14.77 -4.97 15.35
C GLU A 440 14.68 -4.28 14.00
N LEU A 441 14.19 -4.99 12.96
CA LEU A 441 14.02 -4.43 11.61
C LEU A 441 13.16 -3.17 11.65
N ARG A 442 11.97 -3.24 12.23
CA ARG A 442 11.02 -2.14 12.28
C ARG A 442 11.55 -0.95 13.07
N GLN A 443 12.28 -1.21 14.16
CA GLN A 443 12.90 -0.18 14.99
C GLN A 443 13.98 0.58 14.21
N PHE A 444 14.95 -0.11 13.61
CA PHE A 444 16.02 0.61 12.91
C PHE A 444 15.54 1.29 11.61
N MET A 445 14.53 0.73 10.93
CA MET A 445 13.90 1.39 9.78
C MET A 445 13.22 2.70 10.21
N TRP A 446 12.54 2.70 11.35
CA TRP A 446 11.96 3.91 11.94
C TRP A 446 13.04 4.95 12.29
N ASP A 447 14.10 4.54 12.98
CA ASP A 447 15.12 5.45 13.50
C ASP A 447 16.05 6.02 12.41
N TYR A 448 16.39 5.20 11.41
CA TYR A 448 17.43 5.55 10.44
C TYR A 448 16.91 5.83 9.03
N VAL A 449 15.78 5.24 8.63
CA VAL A 449 15.25 5.28 7.25
C VAL A 449 13.87 5.96 7.19
N GLY A 450 13.39 6.52 8.30
CA GLY A 450 12.09 7.14 8.45
C GLY A 450 11.94 8.47 7.68
N ILE A 451 11.28 9.44 8.32
CA ILE A 451 10.85 10.71 7.68
C ILE A 451 12.02 11.62 7.35
N VAL A 452 12.98 11.77 8.29
CA VAL A 452 14.18 12.61 8.12
C VAL A 452 15.41 11.73 8.06
N ARG A 453 16.10 11.74 6.92
CA ARG A 453 17.23 10.85 6.59
C ARG A 453 18.55 11.60 6.58
N THR A 454 19.64 10.86 6.75
CA THR A 454 21.02 11.27 6.45
C THR A 454 21.76 10.11 5.82
N THR A 455 22.77 10.38 4.99
CA THR A 455 23.60 9.35 4.37
C THR A 455 24.20 8.43 5.42
N LYS A 456 24.68 8.98 6.55
CA LYS A 456 25.27 8.21 7.65
C LYS A 456 24.26 7.26 8.31
N ARG A 457 23.01 7.69 8.51
CA ARG A 457 21.93 6.83 9.05
C ARG A 457 21.57 5.73 8.06
N LEU A 458 21.41 6.06 6.78
CA LEU A 458 21.12 5.09 5.71
C LEU A 458 22.22 4.03 5.59
N GLN A 459 23.50 4.41 5.67
CA GLN A 459 24.63 3.47 5.66
C GLN A 459 24.63 2.53 6.88
N ARG A 460 24.27 3.02 8.07
CA ARG A 460 24.08 2.17 9.25
C ARG A 460 22.96 1.17 9.06
N ALA A 461 21.82 1.62 8.50
CA ALA A 461 20.71 0.75 8.18
C ALA A 461 21.13 -0.31 7.14
N LYS A 462 21.89 0.08 6.09
CA LYS A 462 22.38 -0.86 5.08
C LYS A 462 23.28 -1.96 5.70
N HIS A 463 24.15 -1.60 6.62
CA HIS A 463 24.97 -2.59 7.31
C HIS A 463 24.12 -3.59 8.12
N ARG A 464 23.14 -3.08 8.89
CA ARG A 464 22.25 -3.94 9.69
C ARG A 464 21.38 -4.86 8.82
N ILE A 465 20.79 -4.32 7.75
CA ILE A 465 19.92 -5.13 6.87
C ILE A 465 20.71 -6.23 6.16
N THR A 466 21.99 -6.00 5.85
CA THR A 466 22.85 -7.02 5.23
C THR A 466 23.08 -8.21 6.17
N LEU A 467 23.34 -7.93 7.46
CA LEU A 467 23.52 -9.00 8.47
C LEU A 467 22.21 -9.76 8.68
N LEU A 468 21.11 -9.05 8.87
CA LEU A 468 19.80 -9.65 9.09
C LEU A 468 19.35 -10.52 7.90
N LYS A 469 19.67 -10.08 6.68
CA LYS A 469 19.36 -10.85 5.46
C LYS A 469 20.13 -12.17 5.42
N GLN A 470 21.41 -12.17 5.79
CA GLN A 470 22.22 -13.40 5.86
C GLN A 470 21.63 -14.40 6.86
N GLU A 471 21.27 -13.94 8.06
CA GLU A 471 20.64 -14.79 9.09
C GLU A 471 19.31 -15.39 8.59
N ILE A 472 18.49 -14.57 7.90
CA ILE A 472 17.21 -15.03 7.37
C ILE A 472 17.37 -15.99 6.19
N ASP A 473 18.33 -15.77 5.32
CA ASP A 473 18.62 -16.69 4.21
C ASP A 473 19.13 -18.04 4.75
N ASP A 474 20.01 -18.04 5.77
CA ASP A 474 20.46 -19.25 6.43
C ASP A 474 19.30 -19.99 7.14
N TYR A 475 18.42 -19.25 7.81
CA TYR A 475 17.23 -19.82 8.43
C TYR A 475 16.28 -20.44 7.40
N TYR A 476 16.05 -19.77 6.28
CA TYR A 476 15.19 -20.25 5.19
C TYR A 476 15.66 -21.57 4.59
N MET A 477 16.94 -21.79 4.53
CA MET A 477 17.53 -23.02 3.98
C MET A 477 17.43 -24.22 4.91
N ASN A 478 17.26 -24.00 6.24
CA ASN A 478 17.40 -25.03 7.25
C ASN A 478 16.10 -25.38 7.99
N PHE A 479 15.10 -24.47 7.99
CA PHE A 479 13.89 -24.64 8.80
C PHE A 479 12.60 -24.61 7.98
N HIS A 480 11.53 -25.21 8.53
CA HIS A 480 10.20 -25.13 7.95
C HIS A 480 9.72 -23.69 7.85
N VAL A 481 9.07 -23.37 6.73
CA VAL A 481 8.52 -22.03 6.49
C VAL A 481 7.23 -21.85 7.28
N THR A 482 7.14 -20.73 8.02
CA THR A 482 5.93 -20.27 8.69
C THR A 482 5.48 -18.93 8.09
N SER A 483 4.22 -18.52 8.33
CA SER A 483 3.72 -17.24 7.84
C SER A 483 4.57 -16.06 8.33
N ASP A 484 4.84 -16.00 9.63
CA ASP A 484 5.62 -14.91 10.25
C ASP A 484 7.04 -14.83 9.70
N PHE A 485 7.66 -15.99 9.45
CA PHE A 485 8.97 -16.05 8.85
C PHE A 485 8.98 -15.59 7.38
N LEU A 486 7.98 -15.99 6.58
CA LEU A 486 7.84 -15.52 5.20
C LEU A 486 7.63 -14.00 5.13
N GLU A 487 6.82 -13.46 6.03
CA GLU A 487 6.62 -12.02 6.14
C GLU A 487 7.91 -11.28 6.53
N LEU A 488 8.67 -11.79 7.50
CA LEU A 488 9.97 -11.23 7.88
C LEU A 488 10.94 -11.24 6.69
N ARG A 489 11.05 -12.35 5.95
CA ARG A 489 11.87 -12.46 4.75
C ARG A 489 11.50 -11.42 3.69
N ASN A 490 10.20 -11.19 3.49
CA ASN A 490 9.71 -10.20 2.54
C ASN A 490 9.98 -8.77 3.02
N LEU A 491 9.79 -8.49 4.32
CA LEU A 491 10.09 -7.20 4.92
C LEU A 491 11.58 -6.85 4.83
N VAL A 492 12.48 -7.80 5.08
CA VAL A 492 13.93 -7.59 4.97
C VAL A 492 14.31 -7.25 3.52
N THR A 493 13.78 -7.98 2.54
CA THR A 493 13.98 -7.67 1.12
C THR A 493 13.48 -6.26 0.79
N THR A 494 12.27 -5.91 1.22
CA THR A 494 11.67 -4.60 0.94
C THR A 494 12.42 -3.46 1.64
N ALA A 495 12.85 -3.67 2.89
CA ALA A 495 13.67 -2.70 3.62
C ALA A 495 15.00 -2.42 2.91
N GLU A 496 15.66 -3.46 2.40
CA GLU A 496 16.89 -3.32 1.61
C GLU A 496 16.64 -2.44 0.37
N LEU A 497 15.55 -2.69 -0.37
CA LEU A 497 15.19 -1.90 -1.55
C LEU A 497 14.89 -0.42 -1.21
N ILE A 498 14.23 -0.15 -0.08
CA ILE A 498 13.99 1.21 0.40
C ILE A 498 15.31 1.93 0.74
N ILE A 499 16.21 1.25 1.45
CA ILE A 499 17.51 1.79 1.86
C ILE A 499 18.37 2.09 0.63
N ASP A 500 18.46 1.15 -0.33
CA ASP A 500 19.27 1.31 -1.54
C ASP A 500 18.75 2.43 -2.42
N SER A 501 17.42 2.52 -2.63
CA SER A 501 16.80 3.63 -3.36
C SER A 501 17.08 4.98 -2.69
N ALA A 502 16.96 5.05 -1.35
CA ALA A 502 17.23 6.26 -0.59
C ALA A 502 18.71 6.70 -0.65
N LEU A 503 19.65 5.76 -0.68
CA LEU A 503 21.10 6.04 -0.84
C LEU A 503 21.45 6.55 -2.24
N LEU A 504 20.72 6.11 -3.26
CA LEU A 504 20.93 6.55 -4.65
C LEU A 504 20.44 7.97 -4.90
N ARG A 505 19.35 8.41 -4.25
CA ARG A 505 18.75 9.73 -4.46
C ARG A 505 19.41 10.82 -3.59
N LYS A 506 20.28 11.61 -4.18
CA LYS A 506 21.01 12.70 -3.51
C LYS A 506 20.34 14.06 -3.75
N GLU A 507 19.08 14.16 -3.36
CA GLU A 507 18.27 15.38 -3.31
C GLU A 507 17.16 15.20 -2.28
N SER A 508 16.44 16.25 -1.92
CA SER A 508 15.18 16.19 -1.21
C SER A 508 14.04 16.50 -2.17
N ARG A 509 13.10 15.53 -2.34
CA ARG A 509 11.95 15.64 -3.24
C ARG A 509 10.76 14.87 -2.65
N GLY A 510 9.58 15.50 -2.61
CA GLY A 510 8.37 14.86 -2.10
C GLY A 510 8.60 14.23 -0.73
N LEU A 511 8.39 12.91 -0.65
CA LEU A 511 8.51 12.14 0.60
C LEU A 511 9.95 11.79 0.98
N HIS A 512 10.90 11.87 0.07
CA HIS A 512 12.31 11.67 0.37
C HIS A 512 12.96 12.97 0.82
N TYR A 513 13.21 13.09 2.13
CA TYR A 513 13.87 14.26 2.73
C TYR A 513 15.18 13.83 3.41
N THR A 514 16.28 14.46 3.03
CA THR A 514 17.60 14.20 3.58
C THR A 514 18.33 15.49 3.94
N LEU A 515 18.92 15.53 5.14
CA LEU A 515 19.64 16.69 5.63
C LEU A 515 20.93 16.97 4.84
N ASP A 516 21.56 15.93 4.27
CA ASP A 516 22.80 16.06 3.51
C ASP A 516 22.56 16.67 2.12
N TYR A 517 21.35 16.54 1.57
CA TYR A 517 20.95 17.07 0.25
C TYR A 517 19.58 17.72 0.32
N PRO A 518 19.44 18.87 1.00
CA PRO A 518 18.12 19.46 1.31
C PRO A 518 17.39 20.05 0.09
N ASN A 519 18.12 20.29 -1.02
CA ASN A 519 17.57 20.95 -2.19
C ASN A 519 17.21 19.98 -3.31
N LEU A 520 16.25 20.37 -4.14
CA LEU A 520 15.94 19.69 -5.41
C LEU A 520 17.11 19.75 -6.38
N ASN A 521 17.36 18.68 -7.11
CA ASN A 521 18.35 18.62 -8.18
C ASN A 521 17.75 18.02 -9.45
N ASN A 522 16.98 18.84 -10.17
CA ASN A 522 16.29 18.41 -11.40
C ASN A 522 17.25 17.92 -12.49
N LYS A 523 18.49 18.43 -12.52
CA LYS A 523 19.48 18.04 -13.56
C LYS A 523 19.85 16.56 -13.46
N LEU A 524 19.99 16.03 -12.24
CA LEU A 524 20.45 14.66 -12.01
C LEU A 524 19.32 13.71 -11.60
N PHE A 525 18.30 14.19 -10.87
CA PHE A 525 17.33 13.36 -10.16
C PHE A 525 15.85 13.59 -10.53
N LYS A 526 15.54 14.42 -11.57
CA LYS A 526 14.17 14.45 -12.13
C LYS A 526 13.92 13.20 -12.99
N LYS A 527 14.04 12.05 -12.34
CA LYS A 527 13.83 10.70 -12.92
C LYS A 527 13.58 9.69 -11.82
N ASP A 528 13.01 8.56 -12.17
CA ASP A 528 12.79 7.46 -11.24
C ASP A 528 14.11 6.85 -10.74
N THR A 529 14.10 6.41 -9.49
CA THR A 529 15.17 5.57 -8.93
C THR A 529 14.84 4.12 -9.24
N VAL A 530 15.55 3.52 -10.18
CA VAL A 530 15.33 2.14 -10.61
C VAL A 530 16.39 1.23 -10.02
N LEU A 531 15.95 0.15 -9.36
CA LEU A 531 16.79 -0.97 -8.94
C LEU A 531 16.55 -2.16 -9.86
N ASP A 532 17.64 -2.81 -10.25
CA ASP A 532 17.63 -3.95 -11.18
C ASP A 532 18.34 -5.15 -10.51
N PRO A 533 17.65 -6.27 -10.26
CA PRO A 533 18.23 -7.42 -9.58
C PRO A 533 19.31 -8.16 -10.37
N SER A 534 19.54 -7.78 -11.64
CA SER A 534 20.60 -8.35 -12.48
C SER A 534 21.93 -7.61 -12.38
N ARG A 535 22.01 -6.50 -11.61
CA ARG A 535 23.19 -5.63 -11.51
C ARG A 535 23.90 -5.69 -10.18
#